data_1257c2ce3a888fdf87789079726fcf9d
#
_entry.id   1257c2ce3a888fdf87789079726fcf9d
#
_cell.length_a   1.000
_cell.length_b   1.000
_cell.length_c   1.000
_cell.angle_alpha   90.00
_cell.angle_beta   90.00
_cell.angle_gamma   90.00
#
_symmetry.space_group_name_H-M   'P 1'
#
loop_
_entity.id
_entity.type
_entity.pdbx_description
1 polymer ?
#
loop_
_entity_poly.entity_id
_entity_poly.type
_entity_poly.pdbx_seq_one_letter_code
_entity_poly.pdbx_strand_id
1 'polypeptide(L)'
;MIQDILKNPIYAGDMLQQRTYTETRFPFVRRVNNGQRNQYLIKDSHPPIVTHEEAEAVRNLMAYRVDVLHMNKSDYTKRYLFSGRIICGECGRTFRRQKIYIGKPYEKIIWTCSGHVEDKESCCMKAIREDVLHRAFTDMWNKLYTNQGTILEPLLKGLTELVAARQDSEEIRQLDKEIKDISGQSQILNQVMRKGYMDSALFMESSSKLGWQLTECRRKKTLLTRKLRRTKEIVRTEQLIQLIAEQDGLREEFDEQLFKMTAEKIVVSKEHDITFCLYNGLKLTERGGGQDAVAHANRL
;
A
#
# COMPACT_ATOMS: atom_id res chain seq x y z
N MET A 1 -21.72 8.23 6.46
CA MET A 1 -22.91 9.12 6.48
C MET A 1 -22.59 10.56 6.87
N ILE A 2 -22.19 10.90 8.13
CA ILE A 2 -21.87 12.30 8.50
C ILE A 2 -20.75 12.91 7.66
N GLN A 3 -19.65 12.21 7.45
CA GLN A 3 -18.55 12.69 6.60
C GLN A 3 -18.95 12.92 5.13
N ASP A 4 -19.90 12.16 4.64
CA ASP A 4 -20.40 12.32 3.26
C ASP A 4 -21.27 13.57 3.13
N ILE A 5 -22.04 13.88 4.18
CA ILE A 5 -22.82 15.12 4.28
C ILE A 5 -21.86 16.32 4.29
N LEU A 6 -20.86 16.32 5.18
CA LEU A 6 -19.91 17.42 5.34
C LEU A 6 -19.05 17.69 4.08
N LYS A 7 -18.85 16.70 3.23
CA LYS A 7 -18.09 16.82 1.97
C LYS A 7 -18.96 17.14 0.75
N ASN A 8 -20.26 17.07 0.89
CA ASN A 8 -21.15 17.21 -0.26
C ASN A 8 -21.36 18.69 -0.64
N PRO A 9 -20.94 19.13 -1.84
CA PRO A 9 -21.05 20.51 -2.28
C PRO A 9 -22.50 21.02 -2.42
N ILE A 10 -23.47 20.12 -2.50
CA ILE A 10 -24.89 20.48 -2.60
C ILE A 10 -25.34 21.36 -1.43
N TYR A 11 -24.84 21.14 -0.23
CA TYR A 11 -25.21 21.96 0.93
C TYR A 11 -24.70 23.40 0.84
N ALA A 12 -23.64 23.65 0.07
CA ALA A 12 -23.09 24.97 -0.21
C ALA A 12 -23.70 25.62 -1.49
N GLY A 13 -24.76 25.05 -2.07
CA GLY A 13 -25.39 25.57 -3.27
C GLY A 13 -24.80 25.07 -4.58
N ASP A 14 -23.76 24.25 -4.56
CA ASP A 14 -23.07 23.75 -5.74
C ASP A 14 -23.58 22.36 -6.18
N MET A 15 -23.66 22.15 -7.48
CA MET A 15 -24.04 20.84 -8.04
C MET A 15 -22.83 20.17 -8.72
N LEU A 16 -22.43 19.01 -8.21
CA LEU A 16 -21.40 18.18 -8.85
C LEU A 16 -22.06 17.08 -9.71
N GLN A 17 -21.93 17.21 -11.03
CA GLN A 17 -22.45 16.23 -12.00
C GLN A 17 -21.44 15.12 -12.28
N GLN A 18 -21.94 14.01 -12.80
CA GLN A 18 -21.15 12.81 -13.13
C GLN A 18 -20.38 12.20 -11.94
N ARG A 19 -20.97 12.24 -10.75
CA ARG A 19 -20.44 11.56 -9.55
C ARG A 19 -20.40 10.04 -9.70
N THR A 20 -21.25 9.50 -10.58
CA THR A 20 -21.29 8.07 -10.90
C THR A 20 -21.38 7.88 -12.41
N TYR A 21 -20.91 6.74 -12.89
CA TYR A 21 -21.05 6.33 -14.28
C TYR A 21 -21.43 4.84 -14.35
N THR A 22 -22.08 4.46 -15.44
CA THR A 22 -22.37 3.06 -15.73
C THR A 22 -21.34 2.53 -16.71
N GLU A 23 -20.80 1.35 -16.46
CA GLU A 23 -19.90 0.68 -17.39
C GLU A 23 -20.62 0.36 -18.72
N THR A 24 -19.90 0.51 -19.83
CA THR A 24 -20.46 0.27 -21.17
C THR A 24 -20.50 -1.21 -21.54
N ARG A 25 -19.88 -2.09 -20.74
CA ARG A 25 -19.86 -3.53 -20.94
C ARG A 25 -20.83 -4.22 -19.98
N PHE A 26 -21.47 -5.27 -20.43
CA PHE A 26 -22.28 -6.13 -19.57
C PHE A 26 -21.42 -6.82 -18.49
N PRO A 27 -21.85 -6.86 -17.23
CA PRO A 27 -23.14 -6.41 -16.66
C PRO A 27 -23.12 -4.92 -16.27
N PHE A 28 -23.69 -4.02 -16.99
CA PHE A 28 -23.77 -2.57 -16.84
C PHE A 28 -23.76 -2.06 -15.39
N VAL A 29 -22.62 -2.22 -14.70
CA VAL A 29 -22.45 -1.89 -13.28
C VAL A 29 -22.29 -0.39 -13.12
N ARG A 30 -23.06 0.21 -12.20
CA ARG A 30 -22.93 1.60 -11.81
C ARG A 30 -21.77 1.76 -10.81
N ARG A 31 -20.78 2.59 -11.15
CA ARG A 31 -19.60 2.87 -10.33
C ARG A 31 -19.52 4.34 -9.94
N VAL A 32 -18.86 4.59 -8.79
CA VAL A 32 -18.51 5.95 -8.38
C VAL A 32 -17.38 6.47 -9.28
N ASN A 33 -17.53 7.69 -9.76
CA ASN A 33 -16.52 8.35 -10.59
C ASN A 33 -15.44 9.00 -9.70
N ASN A 34 -14.31 8.35 -9.58
CA ASN A 34 -13.14 8.83 -8.83
C ASN A 34 -12.08 9.42 -9.79
N GLY A 35 -12.53 10.15 -10.83
CA GLY A 35 -11.64 10.73 -11.84
C GLY A 35 -11.51 9.94 -13.15
N GLN A 36 -12.25 8.82 -13.33
CA GLN A 36 -12.24 8.03 -14.58
C GLN A 36 -12.97 8.76 -15.71
N ARG A 37 -13.94 9.61 -15.39
CA ARG A 37 -14.68 10.46 -16.33
C ARG A 37 -14.70 11.90 -15.83
N ASN A 38 -14.83 12.86 -16.74
CA ASN A 38 -14.94 14.28 -16.38
C ASN A 38 -16.14 14.51 -15.46
N GLN A 39 -15.91 15.27 -14.40
CA GLN A 39 -16.95 15.77 -13.50
C GLN A 39 -17.11 17.27 -13.73
N TYR A 40 -18.32 17.77 -13.58
CA TYR A 40 -18.65 19.19 -13.77
C TYR A 40 -19.21 19.74 -12.49
N LEU A 41 -18.56 20.78 -11.94
CA LEU A 41 -19.03 21.54 -10.79
C LEU A 41 -19.74 22.80 -11.28
N ILE A 42 -21.04 22.88 -11.03
CA ILE A 42 -21.87 24.07 -11.30
C ILE A 42 -22.00 24.79 -9.97
N LYS A 43 -21.43 25.98 -9.86
CA LYS A 43 -21.52 26.81 -8.67
C LYS A 43 -22.85 27.54 -8.60
N ASP A 44 -23.34 27.78 -7.38
CA ASP A 44 -24.54 28.55 -7.10
C ASP A 44 -25.79 28.09 -7.87
N SER A 45 -25.93 26.76 -8.03
CA SER A 45 -27.03 26.17 -8.80
C SER A 45 -28.39 26.24 -8.07
N HIS A 46 -28.37 26.41 -6.77
CA HIS A 46 -29.54 26.49 -5.90
C HIS A 46 -29.23 27.27 -4.59
N PRO A 47 -30.23 27.70 -3.83
CA PRO A 47 -30.01 28.40 -2.56
C PRO A 47 -29.21 27.52 -1.59
N PRO A 48 -28.08 28.01 -1.03
CA PRO A 48 -27.25 27.25 -0.13
C PRO A 48 -27.89 27.11 1.27
N ILE A 49 -27.62 25.99 1.95
CA ILE A 49 -27.96 25.77 3.36
C ILE A 49 -26.86 26.30 4.27
N VAL A 50 -25.60 26.14 3.82
CA VAL A 50 -24.41 26.68 4.48
C VAL A 50 -23.62 27.51 3.47
N THR A 51 -22.95 28.56 3.95
CA THR A 51 -22.13 29.41 3.07
C THR A 51 -20.92 28.65 2.51
N HIS A 52 -20.38 29.12 1.39
CA HIS A 52 -19.13 28.54 0.83
C HIS A 52 -17.96 28.63 1.82
N GLU A 53 -17.90 29.73 2.59
CA GLU A 53 -16.85 29.94 3.60
C GLU A 53 -16.95 28.92 4.74
N GLU A 54 -18.14 28.63 5.23
CA GLU A 54 -18.38 27.60 6.25
C GLU A 54 -18.04 26.22 5.73
N ALA A 55 -18.45 25.88 4.49
CA ALA A 55 -18.14 24.61 3.86
C ALA A 55 -16.64 24.42 3.64
N GLU A 56 -15.91 25.50 3.31
CA GLU A 56 -14.46 25.50 3.17
C GLU A 56 -13.76 25.37 4.52
N ALA A 57 -14.21 26.08 5.53
CA ALA A 57 -13.69 25.98 6.90
C ALA A 57 -13.83 24.55 7.45
N VAL A 58 -14.97 23.89 7.20
CA VAL A 58 -15.19 22.49 7.57
C VAL A 58 -14.23 21.55 6.81
N ARG A 59 -14.05 21.75 5.51
CA ARG A 59 -13.10 20.96 4.71
C ARG A 59 -11.67 21.12 5.22
N ASN A 60 -11.24 22.35 5.52
CA ASN A 60 -9.92 22.65 6.05
C ASN A 60 -9.72 22.04 7.46
N LEU A 61 -10.73 22.09 8.31
CA LEU A 61 -10.70 21.46 9.63
C LEU A 61 -10.61 19.93 9.53
N MET A 62 -11.33 19.35 8.58
CA MET A 62 -11.24 17.89 8.32
C MET A 62 -9.87 17.49 7.81
N ALA A 63 -9.27 18.25 6.88
CA ALA A 63 -7.90 18.05 6.39
C ALA A 63 -6.88 18.19 7.53
N TYR A 64 -6.98 19.25 8.32
CA TYR A 64 -6.14 19.47 9.50
C TYR A 64 -6.20 18.31 10.50
N ARG A 65 -7.40 17.79 10.79
CA ARG A 65 -7.55 16.63 11.67
C ARG A 65 -6.91 15.36 11.12
N VAL A 66 -6.94 15.16 9.81
CA VAL A 66 -6.27 14.02 9.17
C VAL A 66 -4.76 14.17 9.29
N ASP A 67 -4.22 15.36 9.05
CA ASP A 67 -2.77 15.61 9.03
C ASP A 67 -2.17 15.66 10.45
N VAL A 68 -2.81 16.41 11.37
CA VAL A 68 -2.25 16.65 12.72
C VAL A 68 -2.55 15.51 13.68
N LEU A 69 -3.73 14.90 13.62
CA LEU A 69 -4.11 13.81 14.50
C LEU A 69 -3.70 12.44 13.96
N HIS A 70 -3.05 12.39 12.79
CA HIS A 70 -2.70 11.15 12.09
C HIS A 70 -3.86 10.12 12.06
N MET A 71 -5.10 10.62 12.08
CA MET A 71 -6.31 9.81 12.06
C MET A 71 -6.60 9.29 10.65
N ASN A 72 -5.59 8.73 10.01
CA ASN A 72 -5.76 7.95 8.80
C ASN A 72 -6.59 6.70 9.13
N LYS A 73 -7.43 6.25 8.21
CA LYS A 73 -8.09 4.94 8.28
C LYS A 73 -7.09 3.79 8.57
N SER A 74 -5.78 4.04 8.34
CA SER A 74 -4.70 3.12 8.65
C SER A 74 -4.52 2.83 10.15
N ASP A 75 -4.90 3.75 11.05
CA ASP A 75 -4.68 3.56 12.49
C ASP A 75 -5.71 2.62 13.11
N TYR A 76 -6.94 2.56 12.58
CA TYR A 76 -7.90 1.51 12.94
C TYR A 76 -7.45 0.11 12.50
N THR A 77 -6.70 0.01 11.40
CA THR A 77 -6.15 -1.26 10.91
C THR A 77 -4.92 -1.70 11.69
N LYS A 78 -4.26 -0.81 12.44
CA LYS A 78 -3.05 -1.09 13.23
C LYS A 78 -3.31 -1.39 14.71
N ARG A 79 -4.54 -1.72 15.07
CA ARG A 79 -4.92 -1.97 16.47
C ARG A 79 -4.19 -3.14 17.13
N TYR A 80 -3.76 -4.12 16.36
CA TYR A 80 -2.99 -5.28 16.81
C TYR A 80 -1.72 -5.39 15.99
N LEU A 81 -0.70 -6.07 16.50
CA LEU A 81 0.62 -6.19 15.91
C LEU A 81 0.59 -6.59 14.42
N PHE A 82 -0.21 -7.59 14.10
CA PHE A 82 -0.31 -8.14 12.74
C PHE A 82 -1.42 -7.50 11.89
N SER A 83 -2.18 -6.52 12.42
CA SER A 83 -3.24 -5.85 11.65
C SER A 83 -2.69 -5.18 10.39
N GLY A 84 -3.25 -5.55 9.24
CA GLY A 84 -2.83 -5.03 7.93
C GLY A 84 -1.46 -5.54 7.43
N ARG A 85 -0.77 -6.37 8.22
CA ARG A 85 0.56 -6.91 7.86
C ARG A 85 0.52 -8.32 7.30
N ILE A 86 -0.53 -9.11 7.60
CA ILE A 86 -0.68 -10.45 7.05
C ILE A 86 -1.44 -10.35 5.73
N ILE A 87 -0.82 -10.85 4.67
CA ILE A 87 -1.35 -10.86 3.30
C ILE A 87 -1.61 -12.29 2.87
N CYS A 88 -2.74 -12.52 2.26
CA CYS A 88 -3.07 -13.81 1.67
C CYS A 88 -2.27 -14.02 0.39
N GLY A 89 -1.55 -15.13 0.29
CA GLY A 89 -0.79 -15.51 -0.90
C GLY A 89 -1.68 -15.88 -2.09
N GLU A 90 -2.97 -16.20 -1.85
CA GLU A 90 -3.93 -16.57 -2.90
C GLU A 90 -4.63 -15.33 -3.50
N CYS A 91 -5.34 -14.56 -2.65
CA CYS A 91 -6.18 -13.45 -3.11
C CYS A 91 -5.57 -12.06 -2.88
N GLY A 92 -4.39 -11.96 -2.26
CA GLY A 92 -3.70 -10.70 -1.99
C GLY A 92 -4.34 -9.81 -0.90
N ARG A 93 -5.48 -10.23 -0.30
CA ARG A 93 -6.17 -9.45 0.73
C ARG A 93 -5.54 -9.66 2.10
N THR A 94 -5.83 -8.73 3.03
CA THR A 94 -5.35 -8.79 4.40
C THR A 94 -6.17 -9.75 5.26
N PHE A 95 -5.58 -10.21 6.34
CA PHE A 95 -6.27 -11.03 7.34
C PHE A 95 -6.93 -10.15 8.42
N ARG A 96 -8.03 -10.67 8.97
CA ARG A 96 -8.78 -10.07 10.09
C ARG A 96 -8.58 -10.92 11.35
N ARG A 97 -8.32 -10.27 12.47
CA ARG A 97 -8.19 -10.92 13.78
C ARG A 97 -9.56 -11.31 14.34
N GLN A 98 -9.66 -12.53 14.81
CA GLN A 98 -10.85 -13.06 15.44
C GLN A 98 -10.46 -13.81 16.74
N LYS A 99 -11.33 -13.76 17.74
CA LYS A 99 -11.25 -14.59 18.94
C LYS A 99 -12.25 -15.71 18.81
N ILE A 100 -11.82 -16.94 19.07
CA ILE A 100 -12.68 -18.12 19.11
C ILE A 100 -12.70 -18.68 20.52
N TYR A 101 -13.82 -19.29 20.90
CA TYR A 101 -14.07 -19.84 22.25
C TYR A 101 -13.99 -18.77 23.35
N ILE A 102 -14.56 -17.59 23.09
CA ILE A 102 -14.53 -16.44 24.00
C ILE A 102 -15.07 -16.83 25.39
N GLY A 103 -14.31 -16.46 26.44
CA GLY A 103 -14.65 -16.74 27.83
C GLY A 103 -14.44 -18.19 28.27
N LYS A 104 -13.83 -19.04 27.46
CA LYS A 104 -13.46 -20.41 27.82
C LYS A 104 -11.95 -20.53 28.09
N PRO A 105 -11.51 -21.52 28.92
CA PRO A 105 -10.10 -21.72 29.23
C PRO A 105 -9.19 -21.95 28.01
N TYR A 106 -9.77 -22.30 26.85
CA TYR A 106 -9.11 -22.55 25.58
C TYR A 106 -9.40 -21.46 24.55
N GLU A 107 -9.70 -20.23 24.97
CA GLU A 107 -9.81 -19.08 24.06
C GLU A 107 -8.55 -18.98 23.19
N LYS A 108 -8.75 -18.82 21.89
CA LYS A 108 -7.66 -18.69 20.93
C LYS A 108 -7.88 -17.48 20.02
N ILE A 109 -6.75 -16.90 19.61
CA ILE A 109 -6.72 -15.83 18.62
C ILE A 109 -6.36 -16.44 17.28
N ILE A 110 -7.19 -16.16 16.28
CA ILE A 110 -6.97 -16.59 14.90
C ILE A 110 -7.00 -15.40 13.96
N TRP A 111 -6.35 -15.57 12.85
CA TRP A 111 -6.35 -14.64 11.74
C TRP A 111 -6.99 -15.31 10.53
N THR A 112 -8.01 -14.68 9.94
CA THR A 112 -8.78 -15.21 8.82
C THR A 112 -8.68 -14.25 7.64
N CYS A 113 -8.44 -14.77 6.44
CA CYS A 113 -8.39 -13.95 5.23
C CYS A 113 -9.73 -13.22 5.01
N SER A 114 -9.67 -11.91 4.77
CA SER A 114 -10.89 -11.12 4.50
C SER A 114 -11.59 -11.54 3.20
N GLY A 115 -10.85 -12.04 2.20
CA GLY A 115 -11.43 -12.60 0.99
C GLY A 115 -12.23 -13.88 1.25
N HIS A 116 -11.69 -14.77 2.09
CA HIS A 116 -12.39 -16.00 2.49
C HIS A 116 -13.66 -15.72 3.33
N VAL A 117 -13.63 -14.68 4.17
CA VAL A 117 -14.80 -14.27 4.98
C VAL A 117 -15.91 -13.70 4.11
N GLU A 118 -15.56 -12.96 3.07
CA GLU A 118 -16.53 -12.35 2.16
C GLU A 118 -17.11 -13.36 1.16
N ASP A 119 -16.26 -14.22 0.63
CA ASP A 119 -16.65 -15.24 -0.32
C ASP A 119 -15.72 -16.46 -0.22
N LYS A 120 -16.25 -17.58 0.25
CA LYS A 120 -15.50 -18.82 0.45
C LYS A 120 -15.08 -19.48 -0.87
N GLU A 121 -15.75 -19.19 -1.98
CA GLU A 121 -15.41 -19.72 -3.29
C GLU A 121 -14.26 -18.94 -3.93
N SER A 122 -14.16 -17.64 -3.65
CA SER A 122 -13.09 -16.78 -4.21
C SER A 122 -11.75 -16.98 -3.53
N CYS A 123 -11.69 -17.54 -2.32
CA CYS A 123 -10.45 -17.77 -1.59
C CYS A 123 -10.60 -18.95 -0.61
N CYS A 124 -9.81 -20.00 -0.80
CA CYS A 124 -9.83 -21.19 0.06
C CYS A 124 -8.81 -21.14 1.21
N MET A 125 -8.25 -19.94 1.51
CA MET A 125 -7.28 -19.76 2.60
C MET A 125 -7.91 -20.08 3.95
N LYS A 126 -7.29 -21.00 4.70
CA LYS A 126 -7.70 -21.35 6.07
C LYS A 126 -7.21 -20.30 7.07
N ALA A 127 -7.88 -20.25 8.24
CA ALA A 127 -7.45 -19.40 9.32
C ALA A 127 -6.13 -19.89 9.91
N ILE A 128 -5.28 -18.94 10.35
CA ILE A 128 -4.01 -19.22 11.03
C ILE A 128 -4.08 -18.72 12.47
N ARG A 129 -3.52 -19.46 13.40
CA ARG A 129 -3.46 -19.09 14.82
C ARG A 129 -2.33 -18.08 15.07
N GLU A 130 -2.55 -17.14 15.99
CA GLU A 130 -1.56 -16.11 16.33
C GLU A 130 -0.29 -16.70 16.95
N ASP A 131 -0.41 -17.75 17.77
CA ASP A 131 0.74 -18.42 18.38
C ASP A 131 1.62 -19.19 17.35
N VAL A 132 1.04 -19.62 16.22
CA VAL A 132 1.81 -20.19 15.10
C VAL A 132 2.65 -19.12 14.41
N LEU A 133 2.10 -17.92 14.24
CA LEU A 133 2.84 -16.79 13.68
C LEU A 133 4.00 -16.37 14.60
N HIS A 134 3.78 -16.36 15.92
CA HIS A 134 4.81 -16.07 16.92
C HIS A 134 5.95 -17.08 16.83
N ARG A 135 5.65 -18.37 16.89
CA ARG A 135 6.66 -19.43 16.77
C ARG A 135 7.42 -19.38 15.44
N ALA A 136 6.71 -19.25 14.32
CA ALA A 136 7.32 -19.17 13.02
C ALA A 136 8.29 -17.97 12.90
N PHE A 137 7.94 -16.81 13.52
CA PHE A 137 8.85 -15.67 13.53
C PHE A 137 10.10 -15.95 14.38
N THR A 138 9.95 -16.54 15.56
CA THR A 138 11.07 -16.89 16.43
C THR A 138 11.98 -17.91 15.77
N ASP A 139 11.44 -18.93 15.12
CA ASP A 139 12.21 -19.95 14.40
C ASP A 139 12.98 -19.32 13.20
N MET A 140 12.30 -18.50 12.41
CA MET A 140 12.91 -17.76 11.31
C MET A 140 14.06 -16.88 11.79
N TRP A 141 13.82 -16.14 12.89
CA TRP A 141 14.83 -15.25 13.47
C TRP A 141 16.06 -16.01 13.97
N ASN A 142 15.85 -17.13 14.69
CA ASN A 142 16.95 -17.97 15.19
C ASN A 142 17.76 -18.60 14.05
N LYS A 143 17.11 -19.00 12.95
CA LYS A 143 17.80 -19.48 11.74
C LYS A 143 18.63 -18.36 11.10
N LEU A 144 18.07 -17.14 11.03
CA LEU A 144 18.78 -15.98 10.50
C LEU A 144 19.98 -15.63 11.37
N TYR A 145 19.82 -15.62 12.70
CA TYR A 145 20.89 -15.40 13.67
C TYR A 145 22.04 -16.41 13.46
N THR A 146 21.72 -17.68 13.39
CA THR A 146 22.74 -18.76 13.20
C THR A 146 23.47 -18.66 11.85
N ASN A 147 22.78 -18.22 10.79
CA ASN A 147 23.31 -18.18 9.44
C ASN A 147 23.60 -16.76 8.91
N GLN A 148 23.75 -15.78 9.79
CA GLN A 148 23.91 -14.37 9.40
C GLN A 148 25.08 -14.12 8.44
N GLY A 149 26.24 -14.74 8.66
CA GLY A 149 27.42 -14.58 7.82
C GLY A 149 27.24 -15.12 6.40
N THR A 150 26.45 -16.18 6.24
CA THR A 150 26.18 -16.77 4.92
C THR A 150 25.05 -16.08 4.16
N ILE A 151 24.16 -15.35 4.85
CA ILE A 151 22.98 -14.70 4.24
C ILE A 151 23.18 -13.19 4.12
N LEU A 152 23.53 -12.51 5.23
CA LEU A 152 23.52 -11.06 5.29
C LEU A 152 24.78 -10.42 4.71
N GLU A 153 25.97 -11.01 4.93
CA GLU A 153 27.21 -10.46 4.38
C GLU A 153 27.26 -10.49 2.84
N PRO A 154 26.92 -11.60 2.16
CA PRO A 154 26.86 -11.60 0.69
C PRO A 154 25.76 -10.68 0.15
N LEU A 155 24.62 -10.58 0.85
CA LEU A 155 23.56 -9.66 0.48
C LEU A 155 24.04 -8.20 0.55
N LEU A 156 24.68 -7.80 1.66
CA LEU A 156 25.20 -6.44 1.85
C LEU A 156 26.25 -6.12 0.79
N LYS A 157 27.17 -7.04 0.52
CA LYS A 157 28.19 -6.87 -0.52
C LYS A 157 27.57 -6.70 -1.90
N GLY A 158 26.60 -7.55 -2.27
CA GLY A 158 25.90 -7.45 -3.56
C GLY A 158 25.09 -6.15 -3.69
N LEU A 159 24.47 -5.66 -2.60
CA LEU A 159 23.74 -4.39 -2.59
C LEU A 159 24.70 -3.20 -2.74
N THR A 160 25.85 -3.20 -2.08
CA THR A 160 26.85 -2.12 -2.15
C THR A 160 27.50 -2.01 -3.52
N GLU A 161 27.84 -3.13 -4.14
CA GLU A 161 28.37 -3.18 -5.52
C GLU A 161 27.40 -2.57 -6.56
N LEU A 162 26.08 -2.65 -6.29
CA LEU A 162 25.03 -2.10 -7.16
C LEU A 162 24.77 -0.61 -6.98
N VAL A 163 25.30 0.04 -5.93
CA VAL A 163 24.99 1.43 -5.53
C VAL A 163 26.15 2.41 -5.81
N ALA A 164 27.08 2.11 -6.65
CA ALA A 164 28.25 2.95 -6.95
C ALA A 164 27.98 4.32 -7.62
N ALA A 165 26.81 4.98 -7.43
CA ALA A 165 26.53 6.31 -7.96
C ALA A 165 25.66 7.17 -7.04
N ARG A 166 26.28 8.17 -6.42
CA ARG A 166 25.70 9.09 -5.40
C ARG A 166 24.96 10.33 -5.94
N GLN A 167 24.58 10.43 -7.21
CA GLN A 167 24.00 11.65 -7.83
C GLN A 167 22.47 11.65 -8.01
N ASP A 168 21.75 10.67 -7.51
CA ASP A 168 20.41 10.35 -8.02
C ASP A 168 19.24 11.20 -7.47
N SER A 169 19.37 11.95 -6.35
CA SER A 169 18.21 12.65 -5.77
C SER A 169 17.86 13.97 -6.42
N GLU A 170 18.86 14.75 -6.85
CA GLU A 170 18.65 16.02 -7.56
C GLU A 170 18.16 15.78 -8.98
N GLU A 171 18.69 14.74 -9.64
CA GLU A 171 18.22 14.32 -10.96
C GLU A 171 16.75 13.91 -10.96
N ILE A 172 16.28 13.24 -9.90
CA ILE A 172 14.85 12.89 -9.76
C ILE A 172 13.99 14.14 -9.64
N ARG A 173 14.41 15.15 -8.89
CA ARG A 173 13.70 16.43 -8.76
C ARG A 173 13.61 17.16 -10.10
N GLN A 174 14.71 17.17 -10.87
CA GLN A 174 14.75 17.75 -12.20
C GLN A 174 13.81 17.02 -13.16
N LEU A 175 13.83 15.69 -13.15
CA LEU A 175 12.90 14.88 -13.96
C LEU A 175 11.44 15.11 -13.59
N ASP A 176 11.11 15.31 -12.29
CA ASP A 176 9.75 15.65 -11.88
C ASP A 176 9.30 17.00 -12.41
N LYS A 177 10.19 17.98 -12.43
CA LYS A 177 9.92 19.30 -13.04
C LYS A 177 9.69 19.16 -14.54
N GLU A 178 10.58 18.45 -15.25
CA GLU A 178 10.44 18.19 -16.69
C GLU A 178 9.12 17.47 -17.02
N ILE A 179 8.75 16.43 -16.26
CA ILE A 179 7.48 15.72 -16.43
C ILE A 179 6.29 16.65 -16.26
N LYS A 180 6.34 17.56 -15.28
CA LYS A 180 5.28 18.53 -15.03
C LYS A 180 5.18 19.54 -16.20
N ASP A 181 6.30 20.03 -16.66
CA ASP A 181 6.38 21.01 -17.77
C ASP A 181 5.88 20.39 -19.09
N ILE A 182 6.33 19.18 -19.44
CA ILE A 182 5.85 18.44 -20.62
C ILE A 182 4.35 18.14 -20.52
N SER A 183 3.86 17.77 -19.34
CA SER A 183 2.44 17.54 -19.12
C SER A 183 1.62 18.82 -19.29
N GLY A 184 2.14 19.98 -18.83
CA GLY A 184 1.53 21.28 -19.03
C GLY A 184 1.49 21.67 -20.52
N GLN A 185 2.58 21.46 -21.24
CA GLN A 185 2.64 21.69 -22.70
C GLN A 185 1.63 20.83 -23.46
N SER A 186 1.49 19.56 -23.07
CA SER A 186 0.50 18.65 -23.67
C SER A 186 -0.94 19.14 -23.42
N GLN A 187 -1.23 19.68 -22.23
CA GLN A 187 -2.54 20.26 -21.94
C GLN A 187 -2.82 21.50 -22.79
N ILE A 188 -1.84 22.42 -22.92
CA ILE A 188 -1.96 23.61 -23.77
C ILE A 188 -2.18 23.19 -25.23
N LEU A 189 -1.39 22.25 -25.73
CA LEU A 189 -1.52 21.73 -27.10
C LEU A 189 -2.94 21.20 -27.37
N ASN A 190 -3.49 20.43 -26.44
CA ASN A 190 -4.87 19.92 -26.51
C ASN A 190 -5.92 21.07 -26.51
N GLN A 191 -5.69 22.14 -25.73
CA GLN A 191 -6.58 23.30 -25.71
C GLN A 191 -6.54 24.07 -27.04
N VAL A 192 -5.36 24.26 -27.61
CA VAL A 192 -5.15 24.94 -28.94
C VAL A 192 -5.87 24.16 -30.04
N MET A 193 -5.72 22.83 -30.03
CA MET A 193 -6.42 21.96 -30.99
C MET A 193 -7.94 22.05 -30.86
N ARG A 194 -8.47 22.02 -29.63
CA ARG A 194 -9.92 22.14 -29.36
C ARG A 194 -10.51 23.47 -29.83
N LYS A 195 -9.71 24.54 -29.78
CA LYS A 195 -10.11 25.88 -30.28
C LYS A 195 -9.97 26.04 -31.81
N GLY A 196 -9.49 25.02 -32.50
CA GLY A 196 -9.31 25.05 -33.97
C GLY A 196 -8.12 25.90 -34.42
N TYR A 197 -7.19 26.27 -33.57
CA TYR A 197 -6.05 27.13 -33.88
C TYR A 197 -4.82 26.35 -34.40
N MET A 198 -4.93 25.04 -34.58
CA MET A 198 -3.82 24.19 -35.03
C MET A 198 -4.32 23.16 -36.05
N ASP A 199 -3.49 22.93 -37.06
CA ASP A 199 -3.72 21.86 -38.03
C ASP A 199 -3.53 20.47 -37.41
N SER A 200 -4.33 19.51 -37.86
CA SER A 200 -4.35 18.14 -37.32
C SER A 200 -2.99 17.43 -37.48
N ALA A 201 -2.29 17.65 -38.60
CA ALA A 201 -0.97 17.03 -38.83
C ALA A 201 0.08 17.55 -37.85
N LEU A 202 0.15 18.86 -37.65
CA LEU A 202 1.04 19.49 -36.66
C LEU A 202 0.71 19.09 -35.23
N PHE A 203 -0.58 18.92 -34.90
CA PHE A 203 -1.00 18.42 -33.61
C PHE A 203 -0.50 16.99 -33.37
N MET A 204 -0.67 16.08 -34.34
CA MET A 204 -0.24 14.68 -34.21
C MET A 204 1.28 14.59 -34.03
N GLU A 205 2.06 15.35 -34.80
CA GLU A 205 3.51 15.37 -34.69
C GLU A 205 3.96 15.89 -33.31
N SER A 206 3.43 17.04 -32.87
CA SER A 206 3.76 17.65 -31.59
C SER A 206 3.32 16.78 -30.40
N SER A 207 2.14 16.19 -30.48
CA SER A 207 1.61 15.29 -29.43
C SER A 207 2.44 14.02 -29.33
N SER A 208 2.86 13.44 -30.46
CA SER A 208 3.73 12.26 -30.48
C SER A 208 5.09 12.56 -29.87
N LYS A 209 5.70 13.69 -30.20
CA LYS A 209 6.98 14.15 -29.65
C LYS A 209 6.92 14.32 -28.13
N LEU A 210 5.90 15.04 -27.64
CA LEU A 210 5.70 15.23 -26.19
C LEU A 210 5.42 13.90 -25.47
N GLY A 211 4.65 13.01 -26.08
CA GLY A 211 4.37 11.67 -25.54
C GLY A 211 5.64 10.82 -25.41
N TRP A 212 6.53 10.85 -26.42
CA TRP A 212 7.81 10.16 -26.35
C TRP A 212 8.71 10.75 -25.26
N GLN A 213 8.84 12.07 -25.18
CA GLN A 213 9.62 12.75 -24.14
C GLN A 213 9.10 12.39 -22.73
N LEU A 214 7.78 12.42 -22.52
CA LEU A 214 7.16 12.07 -21.25
C LEU A 214 7.46 10.62 -20.83
N THR A 215 7.40 9.69 -21.79
CA THR A 215 7.70 8.28 -21.57
C THR A 215 9.15 8.08 -21.16
N GLU A 216 10.08 8.77 -21.84
CA GLU A 216 11.50 8.66 -21.54
C GLU A 216 11.87 9.27 -20.20
N CYS A 217 11.31 10.44 -19.82
CA CYS A 217 11.50 11.03 -18.49
C CYS A 217 10.97 10.11 -17.38
N ARG A 218 9.79 9.50 -17.56
CA ARG A 218 9.22 8.54 -16.64
C ARG A 218 10.09 7.28 -16.50
N ARG A 219 10.63 6.77 -17.61
CA ARG A 219 11.54 5.63 -17.63
C ARG A 219 12.82 5.92 -16.82
N LYS A 220 13.45 7.07 -17.06
CA LYS A 220 14.64 7.53 -16.32
C LYS A 220 14.35 7.66 -14.84
N LYS A 221 13.25 8.35 -14.47
CA LYS A 221 12.82 8.49 -13.08
C LYS A 221 12.62 7.14 -12.38
N THR A 222 12.00 6.17 -13.07
CA THR A 222 11.78 4.83 -12.51
C THR A 222 13.10 4.12 -12.21
N LEU A 223 14.09 4.22 -13.11
CA LEU A 223 15.42 3.63 -12.91
C LEU A 223 16.15 4.26 -11.72
N LEU A 224 16.15 5.60 -11.62
CA LEU A 224 16.77 6.32 -10.50
C LEU A 224 16.08 6.02 -9.17
N THR A 225 14.75 5.96 -9.16
CA THR A 225 13.97 5.59 -7.96
C THR A 225 14.30 4.17 -7.48
N ARG A 226 14.52 3.21 -8.41
CA ARG A 226 14.97 1.86 -8.06
C ARG A 226 16.35 1.85 -7.41
N LYS A 227 17.29 2.69 -7.89
CA LYS A 227 18.62 2.81 -7.28
C LYS A 227 18.55 3.39 -5.87
N LEU A 228 17.75 4.43 -5.63
CA LEU A 228 17.53 5.00 -4.30
C LEU A 228 16.88 4.00 -3.31
N ARG A 229 15.98 3.16 -3.80
CA ARG A 229 15.39 2.09 -2.98
C ARG A 229 16.47 1.12 -2.49
N ARG A 230 17.42 0.74 -3.34
CA ARG A 230 18.55 -0.13 -2.97
C ARG A 230 19.42 0.48 -1.88
N THR A 231 19.63 1.81 -1.88
CA THR A 231 20.36 2.50 -0.79
C THR A 231 19.65 2.32 0.56
N LYS A 232 18.31 2.40 0.59
CA LYS A 232 17.53 2.12 1.81
C LYS A 232 17.63 0.67 2.26
N GLU A 233 17.71 -0.27 1.31
CA GLU A 233 17.89 -1.70 1.59
C GLU A 233 19.26 -1.97 2.23
N ILE A 234 20.32 -1.27 1.81
CA ILE A 234 21.66 -1.35 2.43
C ILE A 234 21.59 -0.92 3.89
N VAL A 235 21.13 0.30 4.16
CA VAL A 235 21.03 0.84 5.52
C VAL A 235 20.21 -0.09 6.43
N ARG A 236 19.12 -0.64 5.94
CA ARG A 236 18.29 -1.58 6.68
C ARG A 236 18.96 -2.92 6.91
N THR A 237 19.80 -3.37 5.97
CA THR A 237 20.60 -4.60 6.15
C THR A 237 21.68 -4.40 7.20
N GLU A 238 22.36 -3.25 7.20
CA GLU A 238 23.32 -2.88 8.24
C GLU A 238 22.66 -2.82 9.62
N GLN A 239 21.49 -2.19 9.73
CA GLN A 239 20.71 -2.16 10.97
C GLN A 239 20.31 -3.56 11.44
N LEU A 240 19.95 -4.45 10.51
CA LEU A 240 19.60 -5.83 10.83
C LEU A 240 20.81 -6.60 11.35
N ILE A 241 21.99 -6.43 10.75
CA ILE A 241 23.24 -7.03 11.20
C ILE A 241 23.59 -6.53 12.62
N GLN A 242 23.42 -5.24 12.87
CA GLN A 242 23.66 -4.67 14.19
C GLN A 242 22.69 -5.24 15.25
N LEU A 243 21.42 -5.35 14.97
CA LEU A 243 20.42 -5.96 15.86
C LEU A 243 20.75 -7.42 16.19
N ILE A 244 21.28 -8.14 15.22
CA ILE A 244 21.72 -9.54 15.41
C ILE A 244 22.99 -9.59 16.26
N ALA A 245 23.95 -8.67 16.06
CA ALA A 245 25.20 -8.62 16.81
C ALA A 245 24.99 -8.24 18.29
N GLU A 246 23.94 -7.47 18.60
CA GLU A 246 23.56 -7.08 19.96
C GLU A 246 22.82 -8.20 20.72
N GLN A 247 22.51 -9.32 20.04
CA GLN A 247 21.76 -10.42 20.64
C GLN A 247 22.68 -11.46 21.27
N ASP A 248 22.41 -11.81 22.53
CA ASP A 248 23.08 -12.89 23.26
C ASP A 248 22.27 -14.20 23.16
N GLY A 249 22.57 -15.04 22.14
CA GLY A 249 22.02 -16.38 22.01
C GLY A 249 20.66 -16.45 21.26
N LEU A 250 20.08 -17.66 21.27
CA LEU A 250 18.81 -17.93 20.61
C LEU A 250 17.62 -17.42 21.44
N ARG A 251 16.56 -17.00 20.78
CA ARG A 251 15.31 -16.56 21.45
C ARG A 251 14.36 -17.75 21.64
N GLU A 252 13.80 -17.84 22.82
CA GLU A 252 12.76 -18.85 23.14
C GLU A 252 11.35 -18.30 22.91
N GLU A 253 11.16 -17.00 23.15
CA GLU A 253 9.87 -16.33 23.05
C GLU A 253 9.82 -15.30 21.92
N PHE A 254 8.60 -15.02 21.48
CA PHE A 254 8.33 -14.00 20.46
C PHE A 254 8.54 -12.60 21.03
N ASP A 255 9.35 -11.80 20.32
CA ASP A 255 9.60 -10.40 20.64
C ASP A 255 8.83 -9.48 19.68
N GLU A 256 7.84 -8.76 20.23
CA GLU A 256 7.01 -7.83 19.48
C GLU A 256 7.78 -6.64 18.93
N GLN A 257 8.76 -6.12 19.69
CA GLN A 257 9.55 -4.97 19.26
C GLN A 257 10.48 -5.36 18.12
N LEU A 258 11.13 -6.48 18.25
CA LEU A 258 11.98 -7.05 17.20
C LEU A 258 11.20 -7.27 15.90
N PHE A 259 9.99 -7.83 16.00
CA PHE A 259 9.11 -7.99 14.85
C PHE A 259 8.77 -6.64 14.19
N LYS A 260 8.43 -5.62 14.97
CA LYS A 260 8.12 -4.27 14.47
C LYS A 260 9.30 -3.62 13.75
N MET A 261 10.51 -3.85 14.24
CA MET A 261 11.74 -3.27 13.69
C MET A 261 12.20 -3.99 12.42
N THR A 262 11.94 -5.27 12.29
CA THR A 262 12.53 -6.11 11.23
C THR A 262 11.57 -6.53 10.15
N ALA A 263 10.31 -6.84 10.47
CA ALA A 263 9.31 -7.36 9.54
C ALA A 263 8.36 -6.28 9.01
N GLU A 264 8.27 -6.16 7.70
CA GLU A 264 7.32 -5.29 7.01
C GLU A 264 5.95 -5.93 6.91
N LYS A 265 5.90 -7.16 6.40
CA LYS A 265 4.68 -7.93 6.18
C LYS A 265 4.94 -9.44 6.20
N ILE A 266 3.87 -10.18 6.37
CA ILE A 266 3.81 -11.63 6.34
C ILE A 266 2.94 -12.04 5.16
N VAL A 267 3.39 -13.00 4.36
CA VAL A 267 2.58 -13.63 3.31
C VAL A 267 2.33 -15.07 3.70
N VAL A 268 1.08 -15.48 3.73
CA VAL A 268 0.68 -16.86 4.06
C VAL A 268 0.22 -17.56 2.79
N SER A 269 0.85 -18.69 2.45
CA SER A 269 0.49 -19.53 1.31
C SER A 269 -0.70 -20.46 1.65
N LYS A 270 -1.30 -21.05 0.63
CA LYS A 270 -2.35 -22.08 0.78
C LYS A 270 -1.88 -23.30 1.57
N GLU A 271 -0.61 -23.63 1.46
CA GLU A 271 0.06 -24.74 2.14
C GLU A 271 0.45 -24.40 3.58
N HIS A 272 0.03 -23.20 4.04
CA HIS A 272 0.37 -22.63 5.35
C HIS A 272 1.86 -22.28 5.53
N ASP A 273 2.63 -22.16 4.46
CA ASP A 273 3.94 -21.57 4.55
C ASP A 273 3.83 -20.10 4.89
N ILE A 274 4.66 -19.66 5.82
CA ILE A 274 4.67 -18.30 6.36
C ILE A 274 5.93 -17.61 5.86
N THR A 275 5.77 -16.66 4.94
CA THR A 275 6.88 -15.89 4.39
C THR A 275 6.95 -14.54 5.07
N PHE A 276 8.01 -14.27 5.81
CA PHE A 276 8.32 -12.98 6.39
C PHE A 276 9.06 -12.12 5.37
N CYS A 277 8.49 -10.98 5.02
CA CYS A 277 9.14 -9.97 4.20
C CYS A 277 9.76 -8.93 5.13
N LEU A 278 11.08 -8.88 5.19
CA LEU A 278 11.82 -7.95 6.04
C LEU A 278 11.95 -6.57 5.36
N TYR A 279 12.20 -5.53 6.15
CA TYR A 279 12.33 -4.15 5.65
C TYR A 279 13.53 -3.96 4.70
N ASN A 280 14.54 -4.83 4.75
CA ASN A 280 15.69 -4.83 3.84
C ASN A 280 15.42 -5.55 2.50
N GLY A 281 14.20 -6.06 2.30
CA GLY A 281 13.79 -6.76 1.08
C GLY A 281 13.98 -8.28 1.11
N LEU A 282 14.62 -8.84 2.16
CA LEU A 282 14.71 -10.29 2.35
C LEU A 282 13.32 -10.91 2.55
N LYS A 283 13.16 -12.10 1.98
CA LYS A 283 11.98 -12.95 2.16
C LYS A 283 12.44 -14.29 2.72
N LEU A 284 12.01 -14.58 3.93
CA LEU A 284 12.34 -15.82 4.62
C LEU A 284 11.07 -16.61 4.87
N THR A 285 11.04 -17.87 4.48
CA THR A 285 9.85 -18.71 4.55
C THR A 285 10.04 -19.80 5.59
N GLU A 286 9.10 -19.90 6.52
CA GLU A 286 8.96 -20.98 7.46
C GLU A 286 7.79 -21.86 7.06
N ARG A 287 7.95 -23.18 7.16
CA ARG A 287 6.84 -24.09 6.98
C ARG A 287 5.88 -23.96 8.16
N GLY A 288 4.63 -23.64 7.89
CA GLY A 288 3.59 -23.71 8.90
C GLY A 288 3.50 -25.15 9.36
N GLY A 289 3.87 -25.40 10.62
CA GLY A 289 3.84 -26.75 11.22
C GLY A 289 2.49 -27.42 10.96
N GLY A 290 2.52 -28.72 10.66
CA GLY A 290 1.37 -29.50 10.20
C GLY A 290 0.10 -29.36 11.05
N GLN A 291 -0.91 -30.14 10.78
CA GLN A 291 -2.32 -30.18 11.28
C GLN A 291 -2.77 -29.33 12.50
N ASP A 292 -1.84 -28.94 13.40
CA ASP A 292 -2.09 -28.06 14.54
C ASP A 292 -2.24 -26.56 14.19
N ALA A 293 -1.80 -26.14 13.01
CA ALA A 293 -1.92 -24.74 12.56
C ALA A 293 -3.35 -24.39 12.12
N VAL A 294 -4.17 -25.37 11.83
CA VAL A 294 -5.54 -25.20 11.35
C VAL A 294 -6.49 -25.19 12.54
N ALA A 295 -7.02 -24.03 12.89
CA ALA A 295 -8.17 -23.99 13.78
C ALA A 295 -9.33 -24.72 13.09
N HIS A 296 -9.83 -25.81 13.69
CA HIS A 296 -11.07 -26.46 13.28
C HIS A 296 -12.24 -25.47 13.45
N ALA A 297 -12.40 -24.59 12.46
CA ALA A 297 -13.55 -23.68 12.34
C ALA A 297 -14.70 -24.32 11.53
N ASN A 298 -14.71 -25.64 11.41
CA ASN A 298 -15.81 -26.36 10.78
C ASN A 298 -16.65 -27.06 11.84
N ARG A 299 -17.51 -26.27 12.52
CA ARG A 299 -18.82 -26.70 13.10
C ARG A 299 -19.51 -25.47 13.69
N LEU A 300 -20.25 -24.78 12.85
CA LEU A 300 -21.58 -24.21 13.14
C LEU A 300 -22.19 -23.81 11.78
#